data_309e13b22ead69c6a445b0f830bd5741
#
_entry.id   309e13b22ead69c6a445b0f830bd5741
#
_cell.length_a   1.000
_cell.length_b   1.000
_cell.length_c   1.000
_cell.angle_alpha   90.00
_cell.angle_beta   90.00
_cell.angle_gamma   90.00
#
_symmetry.space_group_name_H-M   'P 1'
#
loop_
_entity.id
_entity.type
_entity.pdbx_description
1 polymer ?
#
loop_
_entity_poly.entity_id
_entity_poly.type
_entity_poly.pdbx_seq_one_letter_code
_entity_poly.pdbx_strand_id
1 'polypeptide(L)'
;MPRNRVSAVLGSSVPRPRPQPFPSRSRSTLRRRLVVGGLVLLSLLLITISFRSGSGGAVNRIEGAGATVLRPFEVAAERVARPFRDVYGYFAGLVHVKRENSRLKQQVNELRQQALQGQSAQEQNRVLKGQLKWVDSPQFPKDYLPVNTRIISWASEFEQQVVIAAGSDRGIKQDTPIVTRDGLVGRVTDMTGSAAQVTLLTDENSAVQARDQTTGARGLVRHGQSQGSLLLDFVPKEASVRVGDVIVTAGTRSKQYPSLFPGGIQIGVVTHVGQSDTALYKQIQVEPFVDFAALDAVTALITHKQTPKAP
;
A
#
# COMPACT_ATOMS: atom_id res chain seq x y z
N MET A 1 -38.72 -46.16 -5.25
CA MET A 1 -37.37 -46.73 -5.35
C MET A 1 -36.80 -46.40 -6.70
N PRO A 2 -35.70 -45.68 -6.78
CA PRO A 2 -34.41 -46.29 -7.01
C PRO A 2 -33.30 -45.65 -6.14
N ARG A 3 -32.22 -46.42 -5.99
CA ARG A 3 -31.06 -46.23 -5.11
C ARG A 3 -30.12 -45.14 -5.59
N ASN A 4 -29.77 -44.21 -4.71
CA ASN A 4 -28.61 -43.33 -4.85
C ASN A 4 -27.31 -44.11 -4.60
N ARG A 5 -26.44 -44.16 -5.63
CA ARG A 5 -25.05 -44.57 -5.47
C ARG A 5 -24.20 -43.35 -5.16
N VAL A 6 -23.63 -43.33 -3.97
CA VAL A 6 -22.59 -42.41 -3.56
C VAL A 6 -21.27 -42.89 -4.15
N SER A 7 -20.69 -42.11 -5.05
CA SER A 7 -19.35 -42.35 -5.58
C SER A 7 -18.31 -41.80 -4.64
N ALA A 8 -17.53 -42.68 -4.03
CA ALA A 8 -16.37 -42.31 -3.22
C ALA A 8 -15.28 -41.69 -4.10
N VAL A 9 -14.87 -40.47 -3.80
CA VAL A 9 -13.70 -39.83 -4.39
C VAL A 9 -12.47 -40.33 -3.65
N LEU A 10 -11.64 -41.08 -4.37
CA LEU A 10 -10.35 -41.62 -3.96
C LEU A 10 -9.37 -40.46 -3.66
N GLY A 11 -8.73 -40.56 -2.48
CA GLY A 11 -7.73 -39.64 -2.01
C GLY A 11 -6.49 -39.55 -2.90
N SER A 12 -6.05 -38.38 -3.18
CA SER A 12 -4.76 -38.10 -3.79
C SER A 12 -3.65 -38.39 -2.80
N SER A 13 -2.81 -39.38 -3.13
CA SER A 13 -1.60 -39.72 -2.38
C SER A 13 -0.55 -38.61 -2.51
N VAL A 14 -0.26 -37.95 -1.42
CA VAL A 14 0.88 -37.03 -1.28
C VAL A 14 2.17 -37.85 -1.39
N PRO A 15 3.09 -37.56 -2.32
CA PRO A 15 4.38 -38.24 -2.40
C PRO A 15 5.25 -37.89 -1.20
N ARG A 16 5.64 -38.89 -0.41
CA ARG A 16 6.62 -38.73 0.68
C ARG A 16 7.99 -38.36 0.10
N PRO A 17 8.68 -37.34 0.62
CA PRO A 17 10.05 -37.03 0.19
C PRO A 17 10.98 -38.19 0.55
N ARG A 18 11.76 -38.67 -0.44
CA ARG A 18 12.82 -39.68 -0.25
C ARG A 18 13.92 -39.07 0.62
N PRO A 19 14.45 -39.82 1.62
CA PRO A 19 15.60 -39.35 2.40
C PRO A 19 16.83 -39.26 1.50
N GLN A 20 17.47 -38.11 1.48
CA GLN A 20 18.74 -37.91 0.78
C GLN A 20 19.85 -38.64 1.54
N PRO A 21 20.76 -39.36 0.85
CA PRO A 21 21.90 -40.00 1.51
C PRO A 21 22.87 -38.95 2.03
N PHE A 22 23.21 -39.06 3.32
CA PHE A 22 24.20 -38.23 3.98
C PHE A 22 25.58 -38.45 3.34
N PRO A 23 26.37 -37.40 3.02
CA PRO A 23 27.70 -37.57 2.48
C PRO A 23 28.62 -38.22 3.54
N SER A 24 29.22 -39.34 3.17
CA SER A 24 30.17 -40.07 4.01
C SER A 24 31.39 -39.20 4.37
N ARG A 25 31.52 -38.87 5.64
CA ARG A 25 32.67 -38.18 6.27
C ARG A 25 33.84 -39.11 6.47
N SER A 26 34.53 -39.53 5.45
CA SER A 26 35.68 -40.45 5.67
C SER A 26 37.06 -39.93 5.22
N ARG A 27 37.17 -38.75 4.60
CA ARG A 27 38.45 -38.18 4.16
C ARG A 27 39.05 -37.12 5.09
N SER A 28 38.33 -36.58 6.04
CA SER A 28 38.85 -35.56 6.97
C SER A 28 39.54 -36.14 8.19
N THR A 29 39.23 -37.36 8.60
CA THR A 29 39.81 -38.03 9.76
C THR A 29 41.22 -38.54 9.48
N LEU A 30 41.48 -39.02 8.27
CA LEU A 30 42.84 -39.46 7.85
C LEU A 30 43.82 -38.27 7.77
N ARG A 31 43.39 -37.15 7.18
CA ARG A 31 44.23 -35.92 7.14
C ARG A 31 44.55 -35.38 8.56
N ARG A 32 43.55 -35.36 9.45
CA ARG A 32 43.77 -34.95 10.84
C ARG A 32 44.73 -35.87 11.59
N ARG A 33 44.65 -37.18 11.40
CA ARG A 33 45.56 -38.15 11.99
C ARG A 33 46.99 -38.02 11.43
N LEU A 34 47.15 -37.77 10.13
CA LEU A 34 48.41 -37.49 9.49
C LEU A 34 49.07 -36.19 10.01
N VAL A 35 48.31 -35.13 10.19
CA VAL A 35 48.81 -33.85 10.72
C VAL A 35 49.22 -34.00 12.20
N VAL A 36 48.41 -34.68 13.02
CA VAL A 36 48.72 -34.92 14.42
C VAL A 36 49.91 -35.86 14.55
N GLY A 37 50.01 -36.92 13.74
CA GLY A 37 51.16 -37.80 13.70
C GLY A 37 52.44 -37.10 13.27
N GLY A 38 52.37 -36.21 12.27
CA GLY A 38 53.52 -35.37 11.85
C GLY A 38 53.99 -34.40 12.93
N LEU A 39 53.05 -33.78 13.67
CA LEU A 39 53.39 -32.91 14.80
C LEU A 39 54.03 -33.65 15.96
N VAL A 40 53.58 -34.86 16.26
CA VAL A 40 54.18 -35.72 17.33
C VAL A 40 55.57 -36.17 16.91
N LEU A 41 55.76 -36.59 15.65
CA LEU A 41 57.09 -36.94 15.12
C LEU A 41 58.07 -35.74 15.15
N LEU A 42 57.63 -34.57 14.77
CA LEU A 42 58.40 -33.33 14.82
C LEU A 42 58.80 -32.98 16.28
N SER A 43 57.85 -33.12 17.21
CA SER A 43 58.10 -32.90 18.64
C SER A 43 59.14 -33.91 19.20
N LEU A 44 59.00 -35.19 18.85
CA LEU A 44 59.97 -36.23 19.25
C LEU A 44 61.38 -35.98 18.67
N LEU A 45 61.43 -35.52 17.42
CA LEU A 45 62.71 -35.21 16.74
C LEU A 45 63.40 -34.00 17.42
N LEU A 46 62.66 -32.97 17.79
CA LEU A 46 63.11 -31.81 18.51
C LEU A 46 63.58 -32.18 19.92
N ILE A 47 62.89 -33.06 20.63
CA ILE A 47 63.28 -33.58 21.95
C ILE A 47 64.60 -34.43 21.84
N THR A 48 64.70 -35.26 20.80
CA THR A 48 65.87 -36.10 20.58
C THR A 48 67.10 -35.24 20.24
N ILE A 49 66.94 -34.19 19.47
CA ILE A 49 68.04 -33.23 19.19
C ILE A 49 68.40 -32.45 20.46
N SER A 50 67.44 -32.07 21.29
CA SER A 50 67.64 -31.36 22.55
C SER A 50 68.40 -32.23 23.56
N PHE A 51 68.06 -33.52 23.67
CA PHE A 51 68.77 -34.48 24.55
C PHE A 51 70.14 -34.86 24.05
N ARG A 52 70.41 -34.87 22.77
CA ARG A 52 71.71 -35.17 22.18
C ARG A 52 72.70 -34.01 22.32
N SER A 53 72.22 -32.79 22.58
CA SER A 53 73.08 -31.61 22.86
C SER A 53 73.47 -31.47 24.34
N GLY A 54 73.06 -32.40 25.21
CA GLY A 54 73.31 -32.33 26.65
C GLY A 54 74.26 -33.32 27.14
N SER A 55 75.58 -33.23 26.83
CA SER A 55 76.68 -33.62 27.74
C SER A 55 78.01 -33.17 27.17
N GLY A 56 78.69 -32.23 27.84
CA GLY A 56 80.12 -32.00 27.71
C GLY A 56 80.53 -30.64 27.17
N GLY A 57 80.74 -29.74 28.07
CA GLY A 57 81.85 -28.75 28.11
C GLY A 57 82.18 -28.01 26.80
N ALA A 58 81.49 -26.93 26.45
CA ALA A 58 82.08 -25.90 25.60
C ALA A 58 81.22 -24.61 25.64
N VAL A 59 81.13 -24.00 26.82
CA VAL A 59 80.35 -22.72 26.98
C VAL A 59 81.14 -21.50 26.46
N ASN A 60 82.37 -21.65 25.98
CA ASN A 60 83.21 -20.48 25.64
C ASN A 60 83.67 -20.38 24.18
N ARG A 61 82.90 -20.96 23.19
CA ARG A 61 83.29 -20.79 21.79
C ARG A 61 82.07 -20.57 20.84
N ILE A 62 80.95 -20.10 21.29
CA ILE A 62 79.74 -19.93 20.42
C ILE A 62 79.24 -18.49 20.44
N GLU A 63 80.07 -17.47 20.64
CA GLU A 63 79.67 -16.09 20.36
C GLU A 63 79.81 -15.69 18.88
N GLY A 64 80.46 -16.50 18.07
CA GLY A 64 80.68 -16.17 16.68
C GLY A 64 79.91 -17.01 15.66
N ALA A 65 79.40 -18.21 16.03
CA ALA A 65 78.74 -19.11 15.05
C ALA A 65 77.22 -19.19 15.15
N GLY A 66 76.64 -18.69 16.25
CA GLY A 66 75.18 -18.71 16.45
C GLY A 66 74.41 -17.74 15.56
N ALA A 67 75.02 -16.62 15.20
CA ALA A 67 74.38 -15.60 14.35
C ALA A 67 74.24 -16.02 12.88
N THR A 68 75.06 -16.93 12.40
CA THR A 68 75.02 -17.36 11.00
C THR A 68 74.08 -18.54 10.76
N VAL A 69 73.79 -19.35 11.79
CA VAL A 69 72.81 -20.48 11.64
C VAL A 69 71.41 -20.09 11.87
N LEU A 70 71.12 -18.99 12.60
CA LEU A 70 69.75 -18.51 12.84
C LEU A 70 69.18 -17.62 11.73
N ARG A 71 70.04 -17.01 10.88
CA ARG A 71 69.61 -16.19 9.75
C ARG A 71 68.66 -16.89 8.76
N PRO A 72 68.82 -18.16 8.37
CA PRO A 72 67.90 -18.83 7.49
C PRO A 72 66.52 -19.08 8.15
N PHE A 73 66.41 -19.16 9.50
CA PHE A 73 65.17 -19.37 10.20
C PHE A 73 64.34 -18.08 10.33
N GLU A 74 64.96 -16.92 10.48
CA GLU A 74 64.27 -15.63 10.47
C GLU A 74 63.63 -15.35 9.10
N VAL A 75 64.35 -15.61 8.00
CA VAL A 75 63.85 -15.45 6.65
C VAL A 75 62.78 -16.49 6.31
N ALA A 76 62.85 -17.70 6.85
CA ALA A 76 61.81 -18.71 6.69
C ALA A 76 60.56 -18.40 7.51
N ALA A 77 60.68 -17.87 8.71
CA ALA A 77 59.56 -17.47 9.55
C ALA A 77 58.77 -16.30 8.92
N GLU A 78 59.46 -15.32 8.36
CA GLU A 78 58.81 -14.21 7.64
C GLU A 78 58.07 -14.66 6.36
N ARG A 79 58.67 -15.61 5.60
CA ARG A 79 58.02 -16.14 4.38
C ARG A 79 56.80 -17.01 4.68
N VAL A 80 56.75 -17.71 5.82
CA VAL A 80 55.60 -18.53 6.23
C VAL A 80 54.53 -17.69 6.89
N ALA A 81 54.87 -16.59 7.56
CA ALA A 81 53.90 -15.72 8.23
C ALA A 81 53.16 -14.76 7.27
N ARG A 82 53.78 -14.39 6.12
CA ARG A 82 53.14 -13.49 5.13
C ARG A 82 51.80 -14.00 4.58
N PRO A 83 51.66 -15.26 4.10
CA PRO A 83 50.37 -15.72 3.57
C PRO A 83 49.30 -15.82 4.64
N PHE A 84 49.60 -16.03 5.90
CA PHE A 84 48.61 -16.06 6.99
C PHE A 84 48.10 -14.66 7.35
N ARG A 85 48.94 -13.64 7.25
CA ARG A 85 48.55 -12.25 7.50
C ARG A 85 47.65 -11.71 6.40
N ASP A 86 47.94 -12.06 5.14
CA ASP A 86 47.12 -11.65 3.97
C ASP A 86 45.77 -12.35 3.97
N VAL A 87 45.71 -13.63 4.34
CA VAL A 87 44.46 -14.39 4.48
C VAL A 87 43.59 -13.82 5.59
N TYR A 88 44.18 -13.46 6.74
CA TYR A 88 43.41 -12.86 7.84
C TYR A 88 42.90 -11.46 7.49
N GLY A 89 43.67 -10.65 6.77
CA GLY A 89 43.24 -9.34 6.24
C GLY A 89 42.11 -9.47 5.22
N TYR A 90 42.18 -10.51 4.39
CA TYR A 90 41.14 -10.75 3.37
C TYR A 90 39.80 -11.16 4.01
N PHE A 91 39.81 -12.03 5.03
CA PHE A 91 38.58 -12.40 5.74
C PHE A 91 38.05 -11.27 6.62
N ALA A 92 38.87 -10.47 7.25
CA ALA A 92 38.45 -9.28 7.98
C ALA A 92 37.83 -8.22 7.06
N GLY A 93 38.39 -8.03 5.86
CA GLY A 93 37.86 -7.15 4.83
C GLY A 93 36.50 -7.59 4.32
N LEU A 94 36.28 -8.87 4.04
CA LEU A 94 35.00 -9.43 3.59
C LEU A 94 33.89 -9.27 4.62
N VAL A 95 34.19 -9.45 5.91
CA VAL A 95 33.22 -9.24 6.98
C VAL A 95 32.85 -7.77 7.11
N HIS A 96 33.84 -6.87 6.95
CA HIS A 96 33.60 -5.43 6.99
C HIS A 96 32.72 -4.96 5.82
N VAL A 97 33.06 -5.36 4.59
CA VAL A 97 32.29 -5.06 3.38
C VAL A 97 30.86 -5.61 3.46
N LYS A 98 30.67 -6.81 4.01
CA LYS A 98 29.34 -7.38 4.20
C LYS A 98 28.49 -6.58 5.20
N ARG A 99 29.10 -6.13 6.30
CA ARG A 99 28.43 -5.27 7.30
C ARG A 99 28.08 -3.90 6.70
N GLU A 100 29.00 -3.31 5.96
CA GLU A 100 28.80 -2.03 5.30
C GLU A 100 27.69 -2.11 4.22
N ASN A 101 27.69 -3.17 3.40
CA ASN A 101 26.62 -3.43 2.43
C ASN A 101 25.25 -3.60 3.10
N SER A 102 25.21 -4.31 4.24
CA SER A 102 23.98 -4.46 5.02
C SER A 102 23.51 -3.12 5.59
N ARG A 103 24.43 -2.32 6.13
CA ARG A 103 24.13 -0.97 6.64
C ARG A 103 23.65 -0.04 5.55
N LEU A 104 24.30 -0.03 4.38
CA LEU A 104 23.88 0.77 3.22
C LEU A 104 22.51 0.36 2.73
N LYS A 105 22.22 -0.94 2.66
CA LYS A 105 20.89 -1.45 2.32
C LYS A 105 19.81 -0.98 3.30
N GLN A 106 20.12 -1.01 4.60
CA GLN A 106 19.21 -0.48 5.63
C GLN A 106 18.98 1.02 5.46
N GLN A 107 20.04 1.79 5.25
CA GLN A 107 19.92 3.24 4.99
C GLN A 107 19.09 3.55 3.72
N VAL A 108 19.33 2.79 2.64
CA VAL A 108 18.53 2.94 1.41
C VAL A 108 17.06 2.64 1.66
N ASN A 109 16.75 1.58 2.41
CA ASN A 109 15.37 1.24 2.74
C ASN A 109 14.71 2.30 3.64
N GLU A 110 15.44 2.80 4.63
CA GLU A 110 14.98 3.87 5.52
C GLU A 110 14.72 5.17 4.75
N LEU A 111 15.66 5.59 3.90
CA LEU A 111 15.47 6.77 3.04
C LEU A 111 14.32 6.61 2.06
N ARG A 112 14.12 5.41 1.51
CA ARG A 112 12.95 5.10 0.66
C ARG A 112 11.65 5.24 1.43
N GLN A 113 11.57 4.71 2.64
CA GLN A 113 10.39 4.85 3.49
C GLN A 113 10.11 6.31 3.83
N GLN A 114 11.14 7.09 4.20
CA GLN A 114 11.01 8.52 4.46
C GLN A 114 10.55 9.30 3.22
N ALA A 115 11.09 8.97 2.04
CA ALA A 115 10.68 9.58 0.77
C ALA A 115 9.21 9.27 0.44
N LEU A 116 8.78 8.01 0.59
CA LEU A 116 7.39 7.61 0.37
C LEU A 116 6.43 8.30 1.36
N GLN A 117 6.79 8.37 2.64
CA GLN A 117 6.00 9.08 3.64
C GLN A 117 5.93 10.59 3.34
N GLY A 118 7.04 11.19 2.90
CA GLY A 118 7.08 12.60 2.50
C GLY A 118 6.18 12.87 1.28
N GLN A 119 6.22 12.03 0.27
CA GLN A 119 5.35 12.14 -0.91
C GLN A 119 3.87 11.98 -0.54
N SER A 120 3.54 10.99 0.28
CA SER A 120 2.17 10.78 0.77
C SER A 120 1.65 12.00 1.56
N ALA A 121 2.46 12.56 2.45
CA ALA A 121 2.09 13.75 3.22
C ALA A 121 1.90 14.99 2.32
N GLN A 122 2.72 15.16 1.28
CA GLN A 122 2.57 16.24 0.31
C GLN A 122 1.28 16.11 -0.49
N GLU A 123 0.94 14.90 -0.95
CA GLU A 123 -0.29 14.66 -1.69
C GLU A 123 -1.52 14.90 -0.80
N GLN A 124 -1.53 14.41 0.44
CA GLN A 124 -2.59 14.71 1.40
C GLN A 124 -2.75 16.22 1.64
N ASN A 125 -1.64 16.96 1.78
CA ASN A 125 -1.68 18.42 1.91
C ASN A 125 -2.26 19.08 0.65
N ARG A 126 -1.94 18.60 -0.54
CA ARG A 126 -2.49 19.09 -1.80
C ARG A 126 -4.01 18.91 -1.88
N VAL A 127 -4.49 17.71 -1.55
CA VAL A 127 -5.91 17.38 -1.53
C VAL A 127 -6.66 18.25 -0.52
N LEU A 128 -6.16 18.36 0.72
CA LEU A 128 -6.78 19.17 1.77
C LEU A 128 -6.82 20.66 1.42
N LYS A 129 -5.73 21.19 0.85
CA LYS A 129 -5.71 22.60 0.35
C LYS A 129 -6.71 22.80 -0.79
N GLY A 130 -6.88 21.82 -1.67
CA GLY A 130 -7.92 21.85 -2.71
C GLY A 130 -9.32 21.92 -2.14
N GLN A 131 -9.62 21.12 -1.11
CA GLN A 131 -10.92 21.15 -0.42
C GLN A 131 -11.17 22.48 0.29
N LEU A 132 -10.18 23.02 1.00
CA LEU A 132 -10.31 24.32 1.66
C LEU A 132 -10.60 25.45 0.66
N LYS A 133 -9.87 25.50 -0.45
CA LYS A 133 -10.14 26.49 -1.51
C LYS A 133 -11.53 26.35 -2.09
N TRP A 134 -12.07 25.13 -2.22
CA TRP A 134 -13.41 24.90 -2.72
C TRP A 134 -14.47 25.36 -1.69
N VAL A 135 -14.26 25.09 -0.41
CA VAL A 135 -15.14 25.59 0.68
C VAL A 135 -15.22 27.11 0.70
N ASP A 136 -14.10 27.79 0.44
CA ASP A 136 -14.04 29.25 0.39
C ASP A 136 -14.54 29.83 -0.95
N SER A 137 -14.90 28.98 -1.91
CA SER A 137 -15.31 29.42 -3.24
C SER A 137 -16.78 29.85 -3.29
N PRO A 138 -17.17 30.72 -4.27
CA PRO A 138 -18.57 31.09 -4.47
C PRO A 138 -19.50 29.94 -4.82
N GLN A 139 -18.94 28.81 -5.28
CA GLN A 139 -19.68 27.61 -5.65
C GLN A 139 -20.10 26.77 -4.42
N PHE A 140 -19.48 27.01 -3.25
CA PHE A 140 -19.86 26.31 -2.04
C PHE A 140 -21.26 26.76 -1.56
N PRO A 141 -22.17 25.82 -1.21
CA PRO A 141 -23.51 26.15 -0.75
C PRO A 141 -23.48 26.91 0.60
N LYS A 142 -23.80 28.20 0.60
CA LYS A 142 -23.69 29.10 1.77
C LYS A 142 -24.57 28.71 2.97
N ASP A 143 -25.59 27.90 2.75
CA ASP A 143 -26.51 27.42 3.80
C ASP A 143 -25.97 26.17 4.55
N TYR A 144 -24.77 25.71 4.21
CA TYR A 144 -24.17 24.50 4.74
C TYR A 144 -22.81 24.77 5.42
N LEU A 145 -22.55 23.98 6.47
CA LEU A 145 -21.24 23.92 7.12
C LEU A 145 -20.44 22.73 6.57
N PRO A 146 -19.19 22.92 6.18
CA PRO A 146 -18.33 21.84 5.73
C PRO A 146 -17.75 21.05 6.92
N VAL A 147 -17.88 19.75 6.90
CA VAL A 147 -17.13 18.85 7.78
C VAL A 147 -16.24 18.00 6.91
N ASN A 148 -14.96 18.36 6.89
CA ASN A 148 -13.96 17.60 6.17
C ASN A 148 -13.63 16.31 6.90
N THR A 149 -13.57 15.21 6.16
CA THR A 149 -13.30 13.88 6.69
C THR A 149 -12.61 13.02 5.62
N ARG A 150 -12.14 11.86 6.03
CA ARG A 150 -11.52 10.87 5.12
C ARG A 150 -12.32 9.59 5.06
N ILE A 151 -12.15 8.86 3.99
CA ILE A 151 -12.66 7.50 3.88
C ILE A 151 -11.74 6.58 4.68
N ILE A 152 -12.32 5.70 5.47
CA ILE A 152 -11.60 4.74 6.32
C ILE A 152 -11.81 3.30 5.87
N SER A 153 -12.87 3.02 5.13
CA SER A 153 -13.15 1.69 4.61
C SER A 153 -14.10 1.74 3.42
N TRP A 154 -13.99 0.76 2.56
CA TRP A 154 -15.00 0.42 1.55
C TRP A 154 -15.85 -0.69 2.14
N ALA A 155 -17.17 -0.47 2.21
CA ALA A 155 -18.08 -1.41 2.89
C ALA A 155 -18.28 -2.70 2.08
N SER A 156 -18.36 -2.60 0.76
CA SER A 156 -18.49 -3.73 -0.15
C SER A 156 -18.07 -3.33 -1.57
N GLU A 157 -17.50 -4.26 -2.33
CA GLU A 157 -17.19 -4.07 -3.75
C GLU A 157 -18.46 -4.07 -4.64
N PHE A 158 -19.52 -4.74 -4.17
CA PHE A 158 -20.80 -4.85 -4.88
C PHE A 158 -21.76 -3.71 -4.54
N GLU A 159 -21.82 -3.36 -3.25
CA GLU A 159 -22.56 -2.19 -2.79
C GLU A 159 -21.61 -1.01 -2.84
N GLN A 160 -21.84 -0.09 -3.74
CA GLN A 160 -21.04 1.14 -3.90
C GLN A 160 -21.17 2.03 -2.66
N GLN A 161 -20.56 1.59 -1.55
CA GLN A 161 -20.65 2.21 -0.23
C GLN A 161 -19.28 2.37 0.40
N VAL A 162 -19.08 3.49 1.07
CA VAL A 162 -17.84 3.79 1.80
C VAL A 162 -18.15 4.22 3.22
N VAL A 163 -17.17 4.04 4.12
CA VAL A 163 -17.25 4.50 5.50
C VAL A 163 -16.32 5.69 5.69
N ILE A 164 -16.84 6.76 6.27
CA ILE A 164 -16.09 7.99 6.57
C ILE A 164 -15.78 8.11 8.06
N ALA A 165 -14.65 8.75 8.41
CA ALA A 165 -14.19 8.97 9.78
C ALA A 165 -14.88 10.18 10.44
N ALA A 166 -16.20 10.29 10.30
CA ALA A 166 -17.00 11.30 10.96
C ALA A 166 -18.44 10.79 11.09
N GLY A 167 -19.07 11.02 12.23
CA GLY A 167 -20.41 10.55 12.55
C GLY A 167 -21.25 11.62 13.25
N SER A 168 -22.20 11.20 14.07
CA SER A 168 -23.12 12.09 14.76
C SER A 168 -22.44 13.07 15.72
N ASP A 169 -21.26 12.72 16.29
CA ASP A 169 -20.49 13.59 17.16
C ASP A 169 -19.99 14.87 16.46
N ARG A 170 -19.89 14.82 15.12
CA ARG A 170 -19.52 15.95 14.28
C ARG A 170 -20.73 16.59 13.57
N GLY A 171 -21.95 16.25 14.02
CA GLY A 171 -23.18 16.82 13.47
C GLY A 171 -23.67 16.18 12.17
N ILE A 172 -23.10 15.06 11.74
CA ILE A 172 -23.56 14.30 10.60
C ILE A 172 -24.88 13.62 10.95
N LYS A 173 -25.81 13.63 10.01
CA LYS A 173 -27.13 13.02 10.11
C LYS A 173 -27.39 12.12 8.90
N GLN A 174 -28.42 11.30 9.01
CA GLN A 174 -28.92 10.56 7.87
C GLN A 174 -29.26 11.54 6.72
N ASP A 175 -29.03 11.12 5.49
CA ASP A 175 -29.21 11.91 4.27
C ASP A 175 -28.27 13.15 4.16
N THR A 176 -27.26 13.29 5.01
CA THR A 176 -26.25 14.32 4.84
C THR A 176 -25.52 14.13 3.50
N PRO A 177 -25.49 15.16 2.60
CA PRO A 177 -24.78 15.09 1.36
C PRO A 177 -23.26 15.02 1.56
N ILE A 178 -22.60 14.17 0.81
CA ILE A 178 -21.14 14.03 0.79
C ILE A 178 -20.64 14.47 -0.57
N VAL A 179 -19.63 15.33 -0.56
CA VAL A 179 -19.07 15.95 -1.77
C VAL A 179 -17.55 15.96 -1.75
N THR A 180 -16.96 16.14 -2.91
CA THR A 180 -15.56 16.57 -3.08
C THR A 180 -15.54 17.93 -3.77
N ARG A 181 -14.35 18.47 -4.02
CA ARG A 181 -14.19 19.66 -4.87
C ARG A 181 -14.67 19.44 -6.31
N ASP A 182 -14.66 18.17 -6.76
CA ASP A 182 -14.98 17.80 -8.14
C ASP A 182 -16.49 17.51 -8.32
N GLY A 183 -17.22 17.27 -7.23
CA GLY A 183 -18.67 17.09 -7.31
C GLY A 183 -19.29 16.26 -6.19
N LEU A 184 -20.51 15.80 -6.46
CA LEU A 184 -21.31 14.99 -5.55
C LEU A 184 -20.79 13.56 -5.48
N VAL A 185 -20.52 13.09 -4.26
CA VAL A 185 -20.10 11.71 -3.98
C VAL A 185 -21.29 10.80 -3.68
N GLY A 186 -22.20 11.26 -2.81
CA GLY A 186 -23.32 10.45 -2.35
C GLY A 186 -24.02 11.06 -1.14
N ARG A 187 -24.62 10.19 -0.32
CA ARG A 187 -25.29 10.58 0.94
C ARG A 187 -25.03 9.59 2.06
N VAL A 188 -25.12 10.06 3.29
CA VAL A 188 -25.06 9.21 4.49
C VAL A 188 -26.34 8.37 4.59
N THR A 189 -26.20 7.07 4.73
CA THR A 189 -27.31 6.11 4.91
C THR A 189 -27.38 5.56 6.31
N ASP A 190 -26.26 5.38 6.97
CA ASP A 190 -26.19 4.94 8.35
C ASP A 190 -25.01 5.62 9.07
N MET A 191 -25.07 5.71 10.40
CA MET A 191 -24.04 6.37 11.18
C MET A 191 -23.95 5.86 12.62
N THR A 192 -22.74 6.01 13.16
CA THR A 192 -22.43 5.88 14.59
C THR A 192 -21.98 7.24 15.14
N GLY A 193 -21.50 7.27 16.40
CA GLY A 193 -20.90 8.49 16.96
C GLY A 193 -19.74 9.02 16.13
N SER A 194 -18.80 8.16 15.76
CA SER A 194 -17.51 8.52 15.17
C SER A 194 -17.35 8.23 13.67
N ALA A 195 -18.24 7.45 13.07
CA ALA A 195 -18.19 7.03 11.67
C ALA A 195 -19.57 7.08 11.02
N ALA A 196 -19.61 7.20 9.70
CA ALA A 196 -20.85 7.13 8.92
C ALA A 196 -20.63 6.34 7.63
N GLN A 197 -21.66 5.60 7.24
CA GLN A 197 -21.75 4.89 5.99
C GLN A 197 -22.36 5.81 4.92
N VAL A 198 -21.72 5.84 3.77
CA VAL A 198 -22.10 6.69 2.64
C VAL A 198 -22.40 5.80 1.45
N THR A 199 -23.62 5.92 0.92
CA THR A 199 -24.00 5.31 -0.35
C THR A 199 -23.60 6.25 -1.48
N LEU A 200 -22.78 5.73 -2.40
CA LEU A 200 -22.25 6.48 -3.52
C LEU A 200 -23.35 6.79 -4.56
N LEU A 201 -23.07 7.77 -5.40
CA LEU A 201 -23.96 8.14 -6.50
C LEU A 201 -24.08 7.02 -7.56
N THR A 202 -23.08 6.16 -7.64
CA THR A 202 -23.01 5.00 -8.54
C THR A 202 -23.73 3.75 -8.02
N ASP A 203 -24.25 3.78 -6.80
CA ASP A 203 -25.02 2.68 -6.21
C ASP A 203 -26.37 2.51 -6.91
N GLU A 204 -26.84 1.26 -7.03
CA GLU A 204 -28.12 0.93 -7.69
C GLU A 204 -29.32 1.58 -7.01
N ASN A 205 -29.24 1.78 -5.69
CA ASN A 205 -30.30 2.40 -4.89
C ASN A 205 -30.18 3.94 -4.82
N SER A 206 -29.16 4.50 -5.50
CA SER A 206 -28.94 5.94 -5.52
C SER A 206 -29.79 6.60 -6.61
N ALA A 207 -30.52 7.65 -6.23
CA ALA A 207 -31.29 8.47 -7.16
C ALA A 207 -31.25 9.94 -6.74
N VAL A 208 -30.73 10.80 -7.60
CA VAL A 208 -30.53 12.22 -7.33
C VAL A 208 -31.22 13.07 -8.34
N GLN A 209 -32.11 13.99 -7.90
CA GLN A 209 -32.74 14.98 -8.78
C GLN A 209 -31.64 15.91 -9.33
N ALA A 210 -31.52 15.94 -10.62
CA ALA A 210 -30.52 16.71 -11.33
C ALA A 210 -31.13 17.61 -12.41
N ARG A 211 -30.36 18.55 -12.88
CA ARG A 211 -30.71 19.41 -14.01
C ARG A 211 -29.46 19.69 -14.84
N ASP A 212 -29.69 19.90 -16.10
CA ASP A 212 -28.67 20.50 -16.97
C ASP A 212 -28.44 21.96 -16.53
N GLN A 213 -27.20 22.33 -16.38
CA GLN A 213 -26.79 23.66 -15.92
C GLN A 213 -27.15 24.74 -16.95
N THR A 214 -27.05 24.43 -18.25
CA THR A 214 -27.23 25.37 -19.37
C THR A 214 -28.70 25.54 -19.72
N THR A 215 -29.41 24.44 -19.95
CA THR A 215 -30.80 24.46 -20.44
C THR A 215 -31.84 24.41 -19.33
N GLY A 216 -31.43 23.97 -18.14
CA GLY A 216 -32.33 23.75 -17.00
C GLY A 216 -33.21 22.50 -17.14
N ALA A 217 -33.02 21.67 -18.15
CA ALA A 217 -33.70 20.39 -18.33
C ALA A 217 -33.51 19.52 -17.07
N ARG A 218 -34.62 19.00 -16.52
CA ARG A 218 -34.60 18.23 -15.28
C ARG A 218 -34.72 16.74 -15.54
N GLY A 219 -34.06 15.95 -14.71
CA GLY A 219 -34.13 14.50 -14.73
C GLY A 219 -33.73 13.92 -13.39
N LEU A 220 -33.54 12.62 -13.36
CA LEU A 220 -33.10 11.84 -12.22
C LEU A 220 -31.79 11.13 -12.58
N VAL A 221 -30.73 11.46 -11.90
CA VAL A 221 -29.44 10.74 -12.04
C VAL A 221 -29.49 9.47 -11.22
N ARG A 222 -29.20 8.35 -11.87
CA ARG A 222 -29.09 7.02 -11.29
C ARG A 222 -27.80 6.33 -11.79
N HIS A 223 -27.49 5.16 -11.25
CA HIS A 223 -26.41 4.33 -11.78
C HIS A 223 -26.64 3.99 -13.25
N GLY A 224 -25.57 3.93 -14.01
CA GLY A 224 -25.59 3.55 -15.44
C GLY A 224 -25.43 2.05 -15.65
N GLN A 225 -25.35 1.63 -16.90
CA GLN A 225 -25.17 0.22 -17.27
C GLN A 225 -23.75 -0.31 -17.01
N SER A 226 -22.76 0.58 -16.98
CA SER A 226 -21.35 0.24 -16.72
C SER A 226 -20.98 0.69 -15.32
N GLN A 227 -20.08 -0.04 -14.68
CA GLN A 227 -19.56 0.33 -13.37
C GLN A 227 -18.94 1.74 -13.42
N GLY A 228 -19.38 2.62 -12.50
CA GLY A 228 -18.94 4.01 -12.43
C GLY A 228 -19.62 4.96 -13.40
N SER A 229 -20.46 4.49 -14.34
CA SER A 229 -21.25 5.37 -15.22
C SER A 229 -22.55 5.80 -14.56
N LEU A 230 -23.09 6.94 -15.01
CA LEU A 230 -24.37 7.49 -14.55
C LEU A 230 -25.33 7.62 -15.72
N LEU A 231 -26.62 7.54 -15.43
CA LEU A 231 -27.72 7.76 -16.37
C LEU A 231 -28.58 8.90 -15.85
N LEU A 232 -28.81 9.93 -16.66
CA LEU A 232 -29.82 10.93 -16.42
C LEU A 232 -31.09 10.49 -17.14
N ASP A 233 -32.05 10.06 -16.36
CA ASP A 233 -33.36 9.53 -16.79
C ASP A 233 -34.48 10.53 -16.56
N PHE A 234 -35.71 10.23 -17.11
CA PHE A 234 -36.87 11.05 -16.99
C PHE A 234 -36.75 12.47 -17.59
N VAL A 235 -35.84 12.66 -18.54
CA VAL A 235 -35.76 13.93 -19.30
C VAL A 235 -36.77 13.92 -20.42
N PRO A 236 -37.73 14.88 -20.49
CA PRO A 236 -38.70 14.96 -21.57
C PRO A 236 -38.03 15.05 -22.95
N LYS A 237 -38.67 14.48 -23.99
CA LYS A 237 -38.13 14.51 -25.36
C LYS A 237 -37.91 15.92 -25.89
N GLU A 238 -38.76 16.85 -25.49
CA GLU A 238 -38.74 18.26 -25.91
C GLU A 238 -37.57 19.03 -25.25
N ALA A 239 -37.07 18.52 -24.11
CA ALA A 239 -35.99 19.19 -23.42
C ALA A 239 -34.67 19.12 -24.22
N SER A 240 -34.03 20.25 -24.37
CA SER A 240 -32.74 20.32 -25.08
C SER A 240 -31.60 19.95 -24.13
N VAL A 241 -30.95 18.83 -24.38
CA VAL A 241 -29.70 18.42 -23.71
C VAL A 241 -28.72 17.95 -24.77
N ARG A 242 -27.48 18.34 -24.68
CA ARG A 242 -26.42 18.08 -25.67
C ARG A 242 -25.23 17.38 -25.01
N VAL A 243 -24.48 16.68 -25.82
CA VAL A 243 -23.16 16.14 -25.42
C VAL A 243 -22.24 17.31 -25.03
N GLY A 244 -21.56 17.19 -23.89
CA GLY A 244 -20.78 18.25 -23.30
C GLY A 244 -21.47 19.12 -22.26
N ASP A 245 -22.81 19.02 -22.13
CA ASP A 245 -23.54 19.76 -21.10
C ASP A 245 -23.20 19.24 -19.69
N VAL A 246 -23.12 20.15 -18.73
CA VAL A 246 -22.81 19.85 -17.33
C VAL A 246 -24.09 19.58 -16.56
N ILE A 247 -24.12 18.45 -15.90
CA ILE A 247 -25.25 18.06 -15.04
C ILE A 247 -24.93 18.41 -13.60
N VAL A 248 -25.85 19.09 -12.93
CA VAL A 248 -25.77 19.52 -11.55
C VAL A 248 -26.98 19.08 -10.75
N THR A 249 -26.87 19.01 -9.44
CA THR A 249 -28.02 18.76 -8.55
C THR A 249 -29.10 19.82 -8.77
N ALA A 250 -30.36 19.39 -8.85
CA ALA A 250 -31.47 20.32 -9.10
C ALA A 250 -31.76 21.22 -7.88
N GLY A 251 -31.62 20.68 -6.67
CA GLY A 251 -32.07 21.33 -5.46
C GLY A 251 -33.58 21.58 -5.47
N THR A 252 -34.11 22.16 -4.40
CA THR A 252 -35.49 22.65 -4.38
C THR A 252 -35.54 24.11 -3.92
N ARG A 253 -36.49 24.86 -4.42
CA ARG A 253 -36.80 26.22 -3.94
C ARG A 253 -37.89 26.22 -2.85
N SER A 254 -38.50 25.07 -2.60
CA SER A 254 -39.56 24.96 -1.58
C SER A 254 -38.93 24.96 -0.17
N LYS A 255 -39.37 25.86 0.67
CA LYS A 255 -39.03 25.85 2.08
C LYS A 255 -39.75 24.75 2.85
N GLN A 256 -40.87 24.29 2.36
CA GLN A 256 -41.75 23.28 2.98
C GLN A 256 -41.23 21.86 2.71
N TYR A 257 -40.70 21.65 1.51
CA TYR A 257 -40.13 20.36 1.08
C TYR A 257 -38.69 20.56 0.63
N PRO A 258 -37.72 20.61 1.58
CA PRO A 258 -36.33 20.79 1.22
C PRO A 258 -35.80 19.58 0.45
N SER A 259 -34.98 19.84 -0.56
CA SER A 259 -34.23 18.77 -1.25
C SER A 259 -33.19 18.16 -0.32
N LEU A 260 -32.94 16.88 -0.45
CA LEU A 260 -31.83 16.19 0.23
C LEU A 260 -30.48 16.79 -0.16
N PHE A 261 -30.35 17.23 -1.42
CA PHE A 261 -29.12 17.80 -1.93
C PHE A 261 -29.26 19.29 -2.20
N PRO A 262 -28.27 20.13 -1.84
CA PRO A 262 -28.25 21.51 -2.28
C PRO A 262 -28.19 21.59 -3.81
N GLY A 263 -28.80 22.60 -4.40
CA GLY A 263 -28.75 22.78 -5.84
C GLY A 263 -27.44 23.34 -6.34
N GLY A 264 -27.01 22.90 -7.52
CA GLY A 264 -25.85 23.43 -8.22
C GLY A 264 -24.53 22.67 -7.91
N ILE A 265 -24.57 21.57 -7.16
CA ILE A 265 -23.40 20.70 -7.02
C ILE A 265 -23.19 19.95 -8.32
N GLN A 266 -21.97 19.97 -8.84
CA GLN A 266 -21.61 19.27 -10.07
C GLN A 266 -21.74 17.74 -9.89
N ILE A 267 -22.20 17.06 -10.92
CA ILE A 267 -22.35 15.61 -10.97
C ILE A 267 -21.43 15.06 -12.05
N GLY A 268 -21.55 15.56 -13.28
CA GLY A 268 -20.76 15.05 -14.41
C GLY A 268 -21.09 15.76 -15.71
N VAL A 269 -20.57 15.25 -16.78
CA VAL A 269 -20.75 15.75 -18.15
C VAL A 269 -21.52 14.74 -19.01
N VAL A 270 -22.40 15.23 -19.86
CA VAL A 270 -23.15 14.41 -20.82
C VAL A 270 -22.19 13.86 -21.89
N THR A 271 -22.11 12.56 -22.01
CA THR A 271 -21.29 11.87 -23.03
C THR A 271 -22.10 11.32 -24.20
N HIS A 272 -23.35 10.93 -23.93
CA HIS A 272 -24.25 10.41 -24.98
C HIS A 272 -25.71 10.78 -24.70
N VAL A 273 -26.43 11.10 -25.75
CA VAL A 273 -27.89 11.38 -25.70
C VAL A 273 -28.59 10.35 -26.57
N GLY A 274 -29.21 9.36 -25.95
CA GLY A 274 -30.04 8.36 -26.61
C GLY A 274 -31.47 8.79 -26.68
N GLN A 275 -32.08 8.66 -27.85
CA GLN A 275 -33.51 8.89 -28.07
C GLN A 275 -34.08 7.75 -28.89
N SER A 276 -35.13 7.12 -28.38
CA SER A 276 -35.91 6.12 -29.12
C SER A 276 -37.29 6.72 -29.49
N ASP A 277 -37.79 6.40 -30.65
CA ASP A 277 -39.10 6.89 -31.10
C ASP A 277 -40.24 6.41 -30.20
N THR A 278 -40.08 5.23 -29.60
CA THR A 278 -41.08 4.60 -28.73
C THR A 278 -40.94 4.98 -27.25
N ALA A 279 -39.80 5.53 -26.81
CA ALA A 279 -39.62 5.94 -25.43
C ALA A 279 -40.28 7.30 -25.16
N LEU A 280 -40.78 7.50 -23.94
CA LEU A 280 -41.35 8.79 -23.49
C LEU A 280 -40.29 9.80 -23.09
N TYR A 281 -39.10 9.30 -22.66
CA TYR A 281 -38.02 10.09 -22.13
C TYR A 281 -36.72 9.81 -22.89
N LYS A 282 -35.81 10.75 -22.84
CA LYS A 282 -34.41 10.56 -23.30
C LYS A 282 -33.63 9.75 -22.29
N GLN A 283 -32.71 8.92 -22.77
CA GLN A 283 -31.72 8.25 -21.96
C GLN A 283 -30.35 8.93 -22.18
N ILE A 284 -29.85 9.61 -21.18
CA ILE A 284 -28.68 10.44 -21.30
C ILE A 284 -27.55 9.85 -20.42
N GLN A 285 -26.46 9.43 -21.04
CA GLN A 285 -25.29 8.96 -20.32
C GLN A 285 -24.47 10.14 -19.79
N VAL A 286 -24.08 10.05 -18.54
CA VAL A 286 -23.32 11.08 -17.83
C VAL A 286 -22.05 10.43 -17.27
N GLU A 287 -20.92 11.02 -17.60
CA GLU A 287 -19.64 10.68 -17.00
C GLU A 287 -19.43 11.54 -15.75
N PRO A 288 -19.27 10.95 -14.56
CA PRO A 288 -19.08 11.70 -13.33
C PRO A 288 -17.76 12.46 -13.32
N PHE A 289 -17.73 13.64 -12.69
CA PHE A 289 -16.47 14.36 -12.45
C PHE A 289 -15.66 13.76 -11.30
N VAL A 290 -16.33 13.06 -10.40
CA VAL A 290 -15.73 12.39 -9.25
C VAL A 290 -15.18 11.03 -9.66
N ASP A 291 -13.91 10.80 -9.40
CA ASP A 291 -13.31 9.46 -9.50
C ASP A 291 -13.67 8.66 -8.24
N PHE A 292 -14.67 7.78 -8.36
CA PHE A 292 -15.14 6.96 -7.25
C PHE A 292 -14.11 5.88 -6.82
N ALA A 293 -13.19 5.50 -7.70
CA ALA A 293 -12.18 4.51 -7.37
C ALA A 293 -11.01 5.10 -6.55
N ALA A 294 -10.78 6.41 -6.67
CA ALA A 294 -9.68 7.12 -6.03
C ALA A 294 -10.15 8.09 -4.92
N LEU A 295 -11.29 7.82 -4.29
CA LEU A 295 -11.81 8.64 -3.20
C LEU A 295 -10.95 8.46 -1.94
N ASP A 296 -10.39 9.55 -1.42
CA ASP A 296 -9.58 9.57 -0.18
C ASP A 296 -10.18 10.51 0.86
N ALA A 297 -10.43 11.76 0.48
CA ALA A 297 -10.95 12.80 1.36
C ALA A 297 -12.25 13.39 0.80
N VAL A 298 -13.23 13.55 1.68
CA VAL A 298 -14.57 14.05 1.34
C VAL A 298 -15.03 15.11 2.33
N THR A 299 -16.06 15.87 1.95
CA THR A 299 -16.69 16.90 2.78
C THR A 299 -18.15 16.58 2.98
N ALA A 300 -18.60 16.45 4.22
CA ALA A 300 -20.00 16.36 4.57
C ALA A 300 -20.60 17.77 4.66
N LEU A 301 -21.75 17.97 4.04
CA LEU A 301 -22.49 19.23 4.04
C LEU A 301 -23.56 19.21 5.15
N ILE A 302 -23.27 19.83 6.28
CA ILE A 302 -24.21 19.90 7.39
C ILE A 302 -25.09 21.15 7.22
N THR A 303 -26.41 20.99 7.25
CA THR A 303 -27.31 22.14 7.15
C THR A 303 -27.27 22.99 8.42
N HIS A 304 -27.18 24.31 8.25
CA HIS A 304 -27.31 25.29 9.35
C HIS A 304 -28.74 25.42 9.86
N LYS A 305 -29.73 25.00 9.09
CA LYS A 305 -31.14 25.11 9.49
C LYS A 305 -31.46 24.00 10.49
N GLN A 306 -31.79 24.40 11.72
CA GLN A 306 -32.44 23.53 12.66
C GLN A 306 -33.70 22.96 11.97
N THR A 307 -33.79 21.65 11.87
CA THR A 307 -35.01 20.98 11.45
C THR A 307 -36.13 21.48 12.35
N PRO A 308 -37.25 22.02 11.84
CA PRO A 308 -38.39 22.36 12.67
C PRO A 308 -38.75 21.10 13.45
N LYS A 309 -38.76 21.21 14.80
CA LYS A 309 -39.25 20.16 15.67
C LYS A 309 -40.66 19.84 15.21
N ALA A 310 -40.93 18.62 14.78
CA ALA A 310 -42.26 18.16 14.43
C ALA A 310 -43.21 18.41 15.64
N PRO A 311 -44.43 18.83 15.41
CA PRO A 311 -45.39 19.13 16.47
C PRO A 311 -45.72 17.91 17.32
#